data_3e5fb88f5ce49e20f4662e94e07c8a3d
#
_entry.id   3e5fb88f5ce49e20f4662e94e07c8a3d
#
_cell.length_a   1.000
_cell.length_b   1.000
_cell.length_c   1.000
_cell.angle_alpha   90.00
_cell.angle_beta   90.00
_cell.angle_gamma   90.00
#
_symmetry.space_group_name_H-M   'P 1'
#
loop_
_entity.id
_entity.type
_entity.pdbx_description
1 polymer ?
#
loop_
_entity_poly.entity_id
_entity_poly.type
_entity_poly.pdbx_seq_one_letter_code
_entity_poly.pdbx_strand_id
1 'polypeptide(L)' 'MSDEKVKEIEEKIADLKARWPAHSVRPSMWQELEALEEKLSKAKEEKKNF' A
#
# COMPACT_ATOMS: atom_id res chain seq x y z
N MET A 1 5.05 15.47 5.02
CA MET A 1 4.42 15.06 3.81
C MET A 1 2.94 15.05 3.92
N SER A 2 2.32 15.26 2.82
CA SER A 2 0.91 15.54 2.80
C SER A 2 0.06 14.27 2.92
N ASP A 3 -1.16 14.48 3.37
CA ASP A 3 -2.14 13.41 3.41
C ASP A 3 -2.41 12.84 2.02
N GLU A 4 -2.14 13.64 1.00
CA GLU A 4 -2.37 13.21 -0.37
C GLU A 4 -1.51 11.99 -0.71
N LYS A 5 -0.27 11.99 -0.26
CA LYS A 5 0.62 10.88 -0.55
C LYS A 5 0.15 9.61 0.16
N VAL A 6 -0.24 9.74 1.41
CA VAL A 6 -0.79 8.60 2.15
C VAL A 6 -2.04 8.08 1.46
N LYS A 7 -2.92 8.98 1.09
CA LYS A 7 -4.16 8.62 0.43
C LYS A 7 -3.91 7.91 -0.89
N GLU A 8 -2.94 8.40 -1.65
CA GLU A 8 -2.59 7.79 -2.92
C GLU A 8 -2.12 6.35 -2.73
N ILE A 9 -1.28 6.13 -1.73
CA ILE A 9 -0.80 4.78 -1.45
C ILE A 9 -1.95 3.89 -1.00
N GLU A 10 -2.82 4.41 -0.16
CA GLU A 10 -3.98 3.64 0.29
C GLU A 10 -4.87 3.26 -0.86
N GLU A 11 -5.05 4.15 -1.82
CA GLU A 11 -5.85 3.85 -3.00
C GLU A 11 -5.22 2.75 -3.82
N LYS A 12 -3.92 2.76 -3.94
CA LYS A 12 -3.23 1.71 -4.68
C LYS A 12 -3.39 0.35 -4.00
N ILE A 13 -3.30 0.34 -2.70
CA ILE A 13 -3.50 -0.90 -1.95
C ILE A 13 -4.92 -1.40 -2.11
N ALA A 14 -5.89 -0.52 -2.01
CA ALA A 14 -7.28 -0.89 -2.16
C ALA A 14 -7.55 -1.42 -3.57
N ASP A 15 -6.97 -0.78 -4.56
CA ASP A 15 -7.13 -1.21 -5.95
C ASP A 15 -6.54 -2.60 -6.15
N LEU A 16 -5.36 -2.82 -5.60
CA LEU A 16 -4.71 -4.12 -5.71
C LEU A 16 -5.56 -5.20 -5.05
N LYS A 17 -6.08 -4.92 -3.86
CA LYS A 17 -6.91 -5.88 -3.16
C LYS A 17 -8.22 -6.15 -3.90
N ALA A 18 -8.76 -5.12 -4.54
CA ALA A 18 -9.99 -5.28 -5.32
C ALA A 18 -9.79 -6.23 -6.49
N ARG A 19 -8.58 -6.27 -7.03
CA ARG A 19 -8.25 -7.17 -8.12
C ARG A 19 -7.64 -8.46 -7.64
N TRP A 20 -7.58 -8.67 -6.34
CA TRP A 20 -6.93 -9.83 -5.75
C TRP A 20 -7.68 -11.10 -6.11
N PRO A 21 -7.03 -12.04 -6.80
CA PRO A 21 -7.69 -13.30 -7.16
C PRO A 21 -7.92 -14.16 -5.93
N ALA A 22 -9.05 -14.84 -5.90
CA ALA A 22 -9.43 -15.65 -4.74
C ALA A 22 -8.58 -16.91 -4.61
N HIS A 23 -8.09 -17.42 -5.74
CA HIS A 23 -7.46 -18.73 -5.74
C HIS A 23 -6.05 -18.80 -6.30
N SER A 24 -5.56 -17.75 -6.88
CA SER A 24 -4.27 -17.80 -7.57
C SER A 24 -3.46 -16.55 -7.31
N VAL A 25 -3.05 -16.39 -6.08
CA VAL A 25 -2.20 -15.24 -5.74
C VAL A 25 -0.77 -15.57 -6.08
N ARG A 26 -0.20 -14.78 -6.98
CA ARG A 26 1.19 -14.98 -7.39
C ARG A 26 2.14 -14.33 -6.39
N PRO A 27 3.35 -14.89 -6.24
CA PRO A 27 4.31 -14.27 -5.33
C PRO A 27 4.58 -12.81 -5.63
N SER A 28 4.56 -12.42 -6.89
CA SER A 28 4.81 -11.03 -7.25
C SER A 28 3.72 -10.10 -6.70
N MET A 29 2.49 -10.59 -6.59
CA MET A 29 1.42 -9.80 -6.03
C MET A 29 1.64 -9.55 -4.54
N TRP A 30 2.10 -10.57 -3.85
CA TRP A 30 2.42 -10.43 -2.44
C TRP A 30 3.54 -9.41 -2.23
N GLN A 31 4.57 -9.47 -3.07
CA GLN A 31 5.67 -8.53 -2.99
C GLN A 31 5.19 -7.11 -3.24
N GLU A 32 4.32 -6.94 -4.20
CA GLU A 32 3.77 -5.62 -4.51
C GLU A 32 2.96 -5.08 -3.33
N LEU A 33 2.14 -5.94 -2.74
CA LEU A 33 1.34 -5.52 -1.60
C LEU A 33 2.24 -5.13 -0.43
N GLU A 34 3.25 -5.94 -0.15
CA GLU A 34 4.17 -5.65 0.94
C GLU A 34 4.90 -4.34 0.71
N ALA A 35 5.32 -4.10 -0.52
CA ALA A 35 6.01 -2.86 -0.84
C ALA A 35 5.11 -1.66 -0.62
N LEU A 36 3.85 -1.77 -1.02
CA LEU A 36 2.91 -0.68 -0.83
C LEU A 36 2.63 -0.44 0.64
N GLU A 37 2.46 -1.52 1.39
CA GLU A 37 2.20 -1.39 2.82
C GLU A 37 3.38 -0.78 3.54
N GLU A 38 4.58 -1.13 3.13
CA GLU A 38 5.77 -0.53 3.70
C GLU A 38 5.84 0.96 3.41
N LYS A 39 5.54 1.35 2.18
CA LYS A 39 5.50 2.76 1.83
C LYS A 39 4.46 3.50 2.65
N LEU A 40 3.31 2.88 2.84
CA LEU A 40 2.26 3.48 3.63
C LEU A 40 2.70 3.68 5.08
N SER A 41 3.34 2.68 5.64
CA SER A 41 3.82 2.75 7.01
C SER A 41 4.84 3.89 7.16
N LYS A 42 5.77 4.00 6.22
CA LYS A 42 6.75 5.05 6.27
C LYS A 42 6.13 6.43 6.12
N ALA A 43 5.16 6.55 5.24
CA ALA A 43 4.50 7.82 5.05
C ALA A 43 3.76 8.25 6.31
N LYS A 44 3.15 7.28 6.99
CA LYS A 44 2.47 7.59 8.24
C LYS A 44 3.44 7.95 9.35
N GLU A 45 4.58 7.29 9.37
CA GLU A 45 5.60 7.62 10.37
C GLU A 45 6.13 9.02 10.18
N GLU A 46 6.36 9.42 8.94
CA GLU A 46 6.80 10.77 8.66
C GLU A 46 5.79 11.79 9.15
N LYS A 47 4.53 11.48 8.98
CA LYS A 47 3.47 12.36 9.42
C LYS A 47 3.42 12.49 10.92
N LYS A 48 3.71 11.41 11.62
CA LYS A 48 3.73 11.41 13.08
C LYS A 48 4.94 12.09 13.65
N ASN A 49 5.99 12.10 12.90
CA ASN A 49 7.32 12.46 13.41
C ASN A 49 7.60 13.92 13.16
N PHE A 50 7.19 14.71 14.01
CA PHE A 50 7.49 16.12 13.89
C PHE A 50 8.39 16.61 14.92
#